data_a7c47293d492578f07e16250ad924b16
#
_entry.id   a7c47293d492578f07e16250ad924b16
#
_cell.length_a   1.000
_cell.length_b   1.000
_cell.length_c   1.000
_cell.angle_alpha   90.00
_cell.angle_beta   90.00
_cell.angle_gamma   90.00
#
_symmetry.space_group_name_H-M   'P 1'
#
loop_
_entity.id
_entity.type
_entity.pdbx_description
1 polymer ?
#
loop_
_entity_poly.entity_id
_entity_poly.type
_entity_poly.pdbx_seq_one_letter_code
_entity_poly.pdbx_strand_id
1 'polypeptide(L)'
;VSFKERFEGTSSALWFIELDVGIEPDHLVSNAVGVLLNADVLERDFRSSAGEADASLLPGTIIAGLQVDLFRMLTGALKEQLVEFNEWEECGDGAVGPLVRGRLIESFGSLETALATFEESQSDFTKRLWDVFAPNSWKG
;
A
#
# COMPACT_ATOMS: atom_id res chain seq x y z
N VAL A 1 16.17 9.84 -5.57
CA VAL A 1 16.49 10.32 -4.22
C VAL A 1 16.47 9.13 -3.26
N SER A 2 17.57 8.93 -2.55
CA SER A 2 17.63 7.86 -1.57
C SER A 2 16.85 8.24 -0.31
N PHE A 3 16.49 7.24 0.47
CA PHE A 3 15.79 7.45 1.74
C PHE A 3 16.58 8.36 2.67
N LYS A 4 17.90 8.14 2.74
CA LYS A 4 18.80 8.93 3.57
C LYS A 4 18.87 10.39 3.14
N GLU A 5 18.93 10.65 1.84
CA GLU A 5 18.94 12.01 1.30
C GLU A 5 17.62 12.73 1.57
N ARG A 6 16.51 12.01 1.42
CA ARG A 6 15.16 12.56 1.59
C ARG A 6 14.91 13.03 3.03
N PHE A 7 15.49 12.33 4.02
CA PHE A 7 15.23 12.61 5.44
C PHE A 7 16.41 13.21 6.19
N GLU A 8 17.44 13.64 5.47
CA GLU A 8 18.62 14.31 6.04
C GLU A 8 19.20 13.61 7.26
N GLY A 9 19.40 12.30 7.14
CA GLY A 9 19.98 11.55 8.24
C GLY A 9 19.55 10.09 8.25
N THR A 10 19.64 9.48 9.40
CA THR A 10 19.25 8.09 9.58
C THR A 10 17.83 7.98 10.10
N SER A 11 17.08 7.06 9.53
CA SER A 11 15.73 6.71 9.99
C SER A 11 15.63 5.20 10.13
N SER A 12 14.84 4.74 11.08
CA SER A 12 14.54 3.31 11.25
C SER A 12 13.33 2.85 10.44
N ALA A 13 12.65 3.75 9.78
CA ALA A 13 11.51 3.38 8.95
C ALA A 13 11.95 2.50 7.78
N LEU A 14 11.18 1.46 7.49
CA LEU A 14 11.50 0.55 6.39
C LEU A 14 11.14 1.13 5.03
N TRP A 15 10.08 1.91 4.98
CA TRP A 15 9.65 2.58 3.75
C TRP A 15 8.97 3.90 4.08
N PHE A 16 8.84 4.72 3.06
CA PHE A 16 8.07 5.96 3.10
C PHE A 16 7.23 6.04 1.84
N ILE A 17 5.93 6.28 2.01
CA ILE A 17 4.99 6.42 0.91
C ILE A 17 4.58 7.87 0.81
N GLU A 18 4.69 8.42 -0.40
CA GLU A 18 4.35 9.80 -0.69
C GLU A 18 3.24 9.83 -1.72
N LEU A 19 2.15 10.50 -1.40
CA LEU A 19 1.03 10.69 -2.31
C LEU A 19 1.00 12.14 -2.76
N ASP A 20 0.67 12.35 -4.04
CA ASP A 20 0.50 13.70 -4.57
C ASP A 20 -0.63 14.43 -3.85
N VAL A 21 -0.42 15.71 -3.60
CA VAL A 21 -1.47 16.58 -3.07
C VAL A 21 -2.57 16.70 -4.13
N GLY A 22 -3.81 16.52 -3.71
CA GLY A 22 -4.95 16.58 -4.63
C GLY A 22 -5.09 15.36 -5.55
N ILE A 23 -4.62 14.20 -5.09
CA ILE A 23 -4.76 12.95 -5.84
C ILE A 23 -6.24 12.68 -6.18
N GLU A 24 -6.50 12.26 -7.41
CA GLU A 24 -7.83 11.95 -7.92
C GLU A 24 -7.88 10.54 -8.52
N PRO A 25 -9.08 9.93 -8.62
CA PRO A 25 -9.19 8.54 -9.08
C PRO A 25 -8.65 8.26 -10.49
N ASP A 26 -8.66 9.25 -11.37
CA ASP A 26 -8.14 9.09 -12.73
C ASP A 26 -6.65 9.31 -12.88
N HIS A 27 -5.97 9.75 -11.83
CA HIS A 27 -4.52 9.93 -11.86
C HIS A 27 -3.79 8.59 -11.96
N LEU A 28 -2.70 8.57 -12.73
CA LEU A 28 -1.89 7.37 -12.87
C LEU A 28 -1.11 7.09 -11.57
N VAL A 29 -1.06 5.85 -11.16
CA VAL A 29 -0.30 5.43 -9.98
C VAL A 29 1.16 5.87 -10.09
N SER A 30 1.76 5.73 -11.26
CA SER A 30 3.17 6.11 -11.48
C SER A 30 3.46 7.57 -11.22
N ASN A 31 2.46 8.44 -11.35
CA ASN A 31 2.60 9.88 -11.12
C ASN A 31 2.11 10.30 -9.73
N ALA A 32 1.15 9.59 -9.18
CA ALA A 32 0.47 9.97 -7.93
C ALA A 32 1.10 9.36 -6.68
N VAL A 33 1.85 8.27 -6.83
CA VAL A 33 2.39 7.51 -5.71
C VAL A 33 3.90 7.38 -5.85
N GLY A 34 4.62 7.78 -4.80
CA GLY A 34 6.06 7.56 -4.69
C GLY A 34 6.34 6.65 -3.51
N VAL A 35 7.27 5.72 -3.68
CA VAL A 35 7.69 4.82 -2.62
C VAL A 35 9.20 4.88 -2.48
N LEU A 36 9.67 5.14 -1.27
CA LEU A 36 11.09 5.10 -0.94
C LEU A 36 11.33 3.95 0.03
N LEU A 37 12.26 3.09 -0.31
CA LEU A 37 12.67 1.98 0.56
C LEU A 37 13.96 2.34 1.28
N ASN A 38 14.01 2.03 2.57
CA ASN A 38 15.22 2.25 3.36
C ASN A 38 16.19 1.10 3.15
N ALA A 39 17.02 1.22 2.14
CA ALA A 39 17.95 0.17 1.75
C ALA A 39 18.91 -0.21 2.88
N ASP A 40 19.37 0.76 3.67
CA ASP A 40 20.32 0.50 4.76
C ASP A 40 19.72 -0.40 5.84
N VAL A 41 18.47 -0.13 6.25
CA VAL A 41 17.81 -0.92 7.27
C VAL A 41 17.42 -2.29 6.71
N LEU A 42 16.87 -2.33 5.50
CA LEU A 42 16.47 -3.58 4.86
C LEU A 42 17.65 -4.49 4.61
N GLU A 43 18.78 -3.94 4.19
CA GLU A 43 19.98 -4.71 3.95
C GLU A 43 20.53 -5.33 5.24
N ARG A 44 20.58 -4.56 6.31
CA ARG A 44 21.02 -5.05 7.61
C ARG A 44 20.15 -6.16 8.14
N ASP A 45 18.84 -5.96 8.10
CA ASP A 45 17.85 -6.92 8.58
C ASP A 45 17.91 -8.20 7.76
N PHE A 46 18.02 -8.05 6.46
CA PHE A 46 18.12 -9.14 5.52
C PHE A 46 19.33 -10.02 5.82
N ARG A 47 20.49 -9.40 6.09
CA ARG A 47 21.71 -10.13 6.40
C ARG A 47 21.65 -10.83 7.75
N SER A 48 21.08 -10.16 8.76
CA SER A 48 21.07 -10.72 10.11
C SER A 48 20.00 -11.76 10.31
N SER A 49 18.85 -11.62 9.66
CA SER A 49 17.72 -12.54 9.86
C SER A 49 17.78 -13.77 8.98
N ALA A 50 18.20 -13.61 7.74
CA ALA A 50 18.18 -14.68 6.77
C ALA A 50 19.49 -15.48 6.77
N GLY A 51 20.58 -14.89 7.25
CA GLY A 51 21.89 -15.46 6.98
C GLY A 51 22.00 -15.63 5.48
N GLU A 52 22.22 -16.84 5.04
CA GLU A 52 22.20 -17.16 3.62
C GLU A 52 20.92 -17.89 3.21
N ALA A 53 20.03 -18.14 4.15
CA ALA A 53 18.99 -19.11 3.92
C ALA A 53 17.77 -18.50 3.29
N ASP A 54 16.92 -17.81 3.72
CA ASP A 54 15.61 -17.51 3.14
C ASP A 54 15.38 -16.06 2.76
N ALA A 55 16.26 -15.57 1.92
CA ALA A 55 16.12 -14.23 1.34
C ALA A 55 14.79 -14.02 0.60
N SER A 56 14.13 -15.09 0.18
CA SER A 56 12.87 -15.01 -0.55
C SER A 56 11.65 -14.68 0.32
N LEU A 57 11.71 -14.93 1.63
CA LEU A 57 10.58 -14.67 2.53
C LEU A 57 10.48 -13.22 2.98
N LEU A 58 11.62 -12.58 3.27
CA LEU A 58 11.65 -11.18 3.68
C LEU A 58 11.07 -10.24 2.63
N PRO A 59 11.46 -10.35 1.33
CA PRO A 59 10.84 -9.50 0.31
C PRO A 59 9.33 -9.65 0.23
N GLY A 60 8.81 -10.86 0.34
CA GLY A 60 7.37 -11.08 0.31
C GLY A 60 6.65 -10.42 1.47
N THR A 61 7.20 -10.53 2.68
CA THR A 61 6.67 -9.89 3.87
C THR A 61 6.70 -8.37 3.76
N ILE A 62 7.82 -7.84 3.30
CA ILE A 62 8.00 -6.39 3.12
C ILE A 62 7.03 -5.86 2.07
N ILE A 63 6.90 -6.56 0.95
CA ILE A 63 5.96 -6.17 -0.11
C ILE A 63 4.52 -6.17 0.42
N ALA A 64 4.14 -7.19 1.18
CA ALA A 64 2.80 -7.27 1.76
C ALA A 64 2.54 -6.10 2.71
N GLY A 65 3.47 -5.82 3.61
CA GLY A 65 3.35 -4.70 4.55
C GLY A 65 3.27 -3.36 3.85
N LEU A 66 4.09 -3.17 2.84
CA LEU A 66 4.08 -1.97 2.01
C LEU A 66 2.73 -1.79 1.32
N GLN A 67 2.19 -2.85 0.75
CA GLN A 67 0.88 -2.80 0.07
C GLN A 67 -0.25 -2.49 1.04
N VAL A 68 -0.26 -3.10 2.22
CA VAL A 68 -1.25 -2.80 3.26
C VAL A 68 -1.21 -1.31 3.61
N ASP A 69 -0.02 -0.79 3.86
CA ASP A 69 0.16 0.61 4.22
C ASP A 69 -0.26 1.54 3.07
N LEU A 70 0.15 1.21 1.85
CA LEU A 70 -0.20 1.99 0.66
C LEU A 70 -1.72 2.06 0.45
N PHE A 71 -2.41 0.92 0.50
CA PHE A 71 -3.85 0.90 0.25
C PHE A 71 -4.63 1.56 1.38
N ARG A 72 -4.14 1.49 2.60
CA ARG A 72 -4.73 2.23 3.70
C ARG A 72 -4.62 3.74 3.48
N MET A 73 -3.45 4.21 3.07
CA MET A 73 -3.22 5.63 2.76
C MET A 73 -4.06 6.10 1.57
N LEU A 74 -4.10 5.30 0.51
CA LEU A 74 -4.90 5.64 -0.68
C LEU A 74 -6.39 5.70 -0.36
N THR A 75 -6.88 4.78 0.46
CA THR A 75 -8.29 4.81 0.87
C THR A 75 -8.60 6.09 1.64
N GLY A 76 -7.73 6.47 2.58
CA GLY A 76 -7.90 7.72 3.32
C GLY A 76 -7.89 8.95 2.44
N ALA A 77 -7.02 8.97 1.44
CA ALA A 77 -6.89 10.11 0.53
C ALA A 77 -8.04 10.20 -0.47
N LEU A 78 -8.59 9.08 -0.91
CA LEU A 78 -9.55 9.01 -2.01
C LEU A 78 -10.99 8.69 -1.58
N LYS A 79 -11.25 8.45 -0.31
CA LYS A 79 -12.55 7.90 0.13
C LYS A 79 -13.76 8.69 -0.35
N GLU A 80 -13.69 10.00 -0.33
CA GLU A 80 -14.80 10.86 -0.77
C GLU A 80 -14.98 10.81 -2.28
N GLN A 81 -13.87 10.88 -3.01
CA GLN A 81 -13.88 10.80 -4.46
C GLN A 81 -14.35 9.42 -4.94
N LEU A 82 -13.97 8.34 -4.24
CA LEU A 82 -14.41 6.99 -4.61
C LEU A 82 -15.92 6.84 -4.54
N VAL A 83 -16.58 7.48 -3.59
CA VAL A 83 -18.04 7.45 -3.45
C VAL A 83 -18.73 8.20 -4.59
N GLU A 84 -18.19 9.36 -4.96
CA GLU A 84 -18.81 10.25 -5.94
C GLU A 84 -18.42 9.93 -7.39
N PHE A 85 -17.33 9.20 -7.58
CA PHE A 85 -16.78 8.96 -8.91
C PHE A 85 -17.63 7.96 -9.68
N ASN A 86 -17.94 8.29 -10.93
CA ASN A 86 -18.79 7.45 -11.78
C ASN A 86 -18.20 7.21 -13.19
N GLU A 87 -17.00 7.71 -13.45
CA GLU A 87 -16.37 7.60 -14.77
C GLU A 87 -15.29 6.51 -14.79
N TRP A 88 -15.55 5.40 -14.12
CA TRP A 88 -14.57 4.31 -14.00
C TRP A 88 -14.11 3.75 -15.33
N GLU A 89 -15.02 3.65 -16.29
CA GLU A 89 -14.71 3.10 -17.62
C GLU A 89 -13.83 4.02 -18.46
N GLU A 90 -13.80 5.30 -18.14
CA GLU A 90 -13.00 6.28 -18.84
C GLU A 90 -11.58 6.39 -18.30
N CYS A 91 -11.29 5.77 -17.16
CA CYS A 91 -9.95 5.78 -16.60
C CYS A 91 -9.00 4.97 -17.46
N GLY A 92 -7.81 5.50 -17.66
CA GLY A 92 -6.75 4.78 -18.37
C GLY A 92 -6.19 3.63 -17.54
N ASP A 93 -5.46 2.75 -18.20
CA ASP A 93 -4.74 1.68 -17.51
C ASP A 93 -3.74 2.27 -16.52
N GLY A 94 -3.70 1.69 -15.32
CA GLY A 94 -2.80 2.16 -14.28
C GLY A 94 -3.31 3.33 -13.46
N ALA A 95 -4.59 3.73 -13.64
CA ALA A 95 -5.20 4.76 -12.79
C ALA A 95 -5.36 4.26 -11.36
N VAL A 96 -5.16 5.17 -10.40
CA VAL A 96 -5.17 4.82 -8.98
C VAL A 96 -6.56 4.45 -8.46
N GLY A 97 -7.59 5.12 -8.94
CA GLY A 97 -8.98 4.86 -8.50
C GLY A 97 -9.45 3.44 -8.76
N PRO A 98 -9.42 2.97 -10.00
CA PRO A 98 -9.80 1.60 -10.30
C PRO A 98 -8.98 0.55 -9.53
N LEU A 99 -7.70 0.82 -9.33
CA LEU A 99 -6.83 -0.08 -8.57
C LEU A 99 -7.29 -0.19 -7.11
N VAL A 100 -7.51 0.94 -6.47
CA VAL A 100 -7.97 0.97 -5.06
C VAL A 100 -9.36 0.36 -4.96
N ARG A 101 -10.27 0.77 -5.83
CA ARG A 101 -11.64 0.25 -5.84
C ARG A 101 -11.66 -1.27 -5.99
N GLY A 102 -10.89 -1.80 -6.94
CA GLY A 102 -10.82 -3.24 -7.17
C GLY A 102 -10.32 -4.01 -5.96
N ARG A 103 -9.28 -3.51 -5.32
CA ARG A 103 -8.74 -4.15 -4.12
C ARG A 103 -9.69 -4.08 -2.94
N LEU A 104 -10.39 -2.97 -2.78
CA LEU A 104 -11.37 -2.83 -1.70
C LEU A 104 -12.56 -3.78 -1.90
N ILE A 105 -13.05 -3.89 -3.12
CA ILE A 105 -14.14 -4.83 -3.43
C ILE A 105 -13.69 -6.27 -3.19
N GLU A 106 -12.50 -6.62 -3.62
CA GLU A 106 -11.93 -7.95 -3.40
C GLU A 106 -11.81 -8.28 -1.91
N SER A 107 -11.37 -7.30 -1.11
CA SER A 107 -11.10 -7.51 0.31
C SER A 107 -12.37 -7.49 1.18
N PHE A 108 -13.36 -6.68 0.82
CA PHE A 108 -14.53 -6.40 1.67
C PHE A 108 -15.87 -6.79 1.03
N GLY A 109 -15.85 -7.22 -0.22
CA GLY A 109 -17.06 -7.60 -0.94
C GLY A 109 -17.74 -6.46 -1.67
N SER A 110 -17.64 -5.24 -1.17
CA SER A 110 -18.19 -4.04 -1.82
C SER A 110 -17.42 -2.81 -1.39
N LEU A 111 -17.45 -1.78 -2.22
CA LEU A 111 -16.82 -0.50 -1.87
C LEU A 111 -17.47 0.12 -0.63
N GLU A 112 -18.80 0.03 -0.52
CA GLU A 112 -19.54 0.57 0.64
C GLU A 112 -19.06 -0.07 1.95
N THR A 113 -18.95 -1.39 1.97
CA THR A 113 -18.47 -2.12 3.15
C THR A 113 -17.04 -1.72 3.49
N ALA A 114 -16.18 -1.61 2.49
CA ALA A 114 -14.79 -1.21 2.69
C ALA A 114 -14.69 0.17 3.34
N LEU A 115 -15.41 1.14 2.80
CA LEU A 115 -15.35 2.51 3.31
C LEU A 115 -16.00 2.63 4.69
N ALA A 116 -17.07 1.90 4.94
CA ALA A 116 -17.68 1.85 6.27
C ALA A 116 -16.71 1.25 7.30
N THR A 117 -16.04 0.17 6.96
CA THR A 117 -15.03 -0.44 7.84
C THR A 117 -13.88 0.52 8.12
N PHE A 118 -13.42 1.21 7.08
CA PHE A 118 -12.37 2.22 7.22
C PHE A 118 -12.73 3.30 8.24
N GLU A 119 -13.98 3.78 8.20
CA GLU A 119 -14.44 4.82 9.12
C GLU A 119 -14.69 4.28 10.53
N GLU A 120 -15.20 3.06 10.65
CA GLU A 120 -15.60 2.50 11.94
C GLU A 120 -14.45 1.86 12.72
N SER A 121 -13.56 1.15 12.02
CA SER A 121 -12.46 0.45 12.67
C SER A 121 -11.26 0.30 11.76
N GLN A 122 -10.25 1.12 11.99
CA GLN A 122 -8.97 1.05 11.28
C GLN A 122 -8.29 -0.31 11.49
N SER A 123 -8.46 -0.89 12.66
CA SER A 123 -7.88 -2.20 12.97
C SER A 123 -8.49 -3.30 12.10
N ASP A 124 -9.80 -3.32 11.98
CA ASP A 124 -10.49 -4.32 11.14
C ASP A 124 -10.16 -4.10 9.67
N PHE A 125 -10.10 -2.85 9.23
CA PHE A 125 -9.71 -2.51 7.88
C PHE A 125 -8.31 -3.03 7.55
N THR A 126 -7.36 -2.73 8.40
CA THR A 126 -5.96 -3.17 8.24
C THR A 126 -5.85 -4.69 8.25
N LYS A 127 -6.56 -5.36 9.15
CA LYS A 127 -6.58 -6.82 9.23
C LYS A 127 -7.05 -7.45 7.93
N ARG A 128 -8.11 -6.90 7.34
CA ARG A 128 -8.63 -7.40 6.07
C ARG A 128 -7.63 -7.24 4.92
N LEU A 129 -6.94 -6.11 4.88
CA LEU A 129 -5.91 -5.91 3.86
C LEU A 129 -4.79 -6.94 4.02
N TRP A 130 -4.37 -7.23 5.24
CA TRP A 130 -3.38 -8.27 5.50
C TRP A 130 -3.85 -9.65 5.02
N ASP A 131 -5.13 -9.96 5.21
CA ASP A 131 -5.69 -11.25 4.75
C ASP A 131 -5.56 -11.41 3.23
N VAL A 132 -5.62 -10.31 2.48
CA VAL A 132 -5.48 -10.32 1.02
C VAL A 132 -4.01 -10.29 0.58
N PHE A 133 -3.21 -9.44 1.17
CA PHE A 133 -1.84 -9.19 0.73
C PHE A 133 -0.79 -10.10 1.36
N ALA A 134 -1.12 -10.83 2.42
CA ALA A 134 -0.16 -11.69 3.09
C ALA A 134 0.46 -12.71 2.12
N PRO A 135 1.73 -13.06 2.31
CA PRO A 135 2.37 -14.09 1.47
C PRO A 135 1.59 -15.39 1.51
N ASN A 136 1.54 -16.10 0.37
CA ASN A 136 0.83 -17.36 0.28
C ASN A 136 1.33 -18.41 1.28
N SER A 137 2.60 -18.33 1.64
CA SER A 137 3.19 -19.24 2.64
C SER A 137 2.53 -19.10 4.03
N TRP A 138 1.88 -17.98 4.30
CA TRP A 138 1.18 -17.75 5.57
C TRP A 138 -0.26 -18.29 5.54
N LYS A 139 -0.79 -18.57 4.37
CA LYS A 139 -2.18 -18.96 4.17
C LYS A 139 -2.37 -20.48 4.18
N GLY A 140 -1.37 -21.18 4.59
CA GLY A 140 -1.26 -22.61 4.73
C GLY A 140 -2.47 -23.49 4.62
#